data_32aea28f64e27cc297b585c7a9191133
#
_entry.id   32aea28f64e27cc297b585c7a9191133
#
_cell.length_a   1.000
_cell.length_b   1.000
_cell.length_c   1.000
_cell.angle_alpha   90.00
_cell.angle_beta   90.00
_cell.angle_gamma   90.00
#
_symmetry.space_group_name_H-M   'P 1'
#
loop_
_entity.id
_entity.type
_entity.pdbx_description
1 polymer ?
#
loop_
_entity_poly.entity_id
_entity_poly.type
_entity_poly.pdbx_seq_one_letter_code
_entity_poly.pdbx_strand_id
1 'polypeptide(L)'
;VYKRQGIVGKDILTESGADVYELLDTGMGKCRMCVAGPRNFVDDESRALRVATKFVNIARAHYESIGRDIDIIKLNGSIELAPILGLSDVIVDIVETGTTLKENNLAVLEEFMPISARFIANKASYKFKYAQLTELLNKMKEALAK
;
A
#
# COMPACT_ATOMS: atom_id res chain seq x y z
N VAL A 1 13.82 -21.85 -0.12
CA VAL A 1 15.00 -21.05 0.26
C VAL A 1 14.52 -19.84 1.03
N TYR A 2 14.76 -19.82 2.31
CA TYR A 2 14.40 -18.67 3.14
C TYR A 2 15.33 -17.49 2.79
N LYS A 3 14.76 -16.45 2.22
CA LYS A 3 15.51 -15.22 1.96
C LYS A 3 15.88 -14.55 3.28
N ARG A 4 17.13 -14.16 3.42
CA ARG A 4 17.66 -13.57 4.66
C ARG A 4 17.36 -12.08 4.74
N GLN A 5 17.38 -11.40 3.60
CA GLN A 5 17.09 -9.98 3.46
C GLN A 5 16.48 -9.70 2.09
N GLY A 6 15.89 -8.52 1.94
CA GLY A 6 15.30 -8.12 0.66
C GLY A 6 14.87 -6.66 0.66
N ILE A 7 14.41 -6.24 -0.50
CA ILE A 7 13.78 -4.93 -0.70
C ILE A 7 12.36 -5.18 -1.16
N VAL A 8 11.41 -4.56 -0.50
CA VAL A 8 9.98 -4.75 -0.75
C VAL A 8 9.22 -3.45 -0.51
N GLY A 9 8.12 -3.24 -1.22
CA GLY A 9 7.27 -2.08 -1.02
C GLY A 9 6.56 -2.10 0.33
N LYS A 10 6.38 -0.93 0.92
CA LYS A 10 5.66 -0.77 2.19
C LYS A 10 4.23 -1.30 2.12
N ASP A 11 3.58 -1.21 0.97
CA ASP A 11 2.26 -1.77 0.69
C ASP A 11 2.21 -3.29 0.94
N ILE A 12 3.19 -4.01 0.42
CA ILE A 12 3.29 -5.47 0.60
C ILE A 12 3.53 -5.84 2.05
N LEU A 13 4.41 -5.11 2.74
CA LEU A 13 4.67 -5.33 4.17
C LEU A 13 3.42 -5.11 5.01
N THR A 14 2.70 -4.04 4.76
CA THR A 14 1.50 -3.68 5.51
C THR A 14 0.37 -4.66 5.23
N GLU A 15 0.13 -4.99 3.97
CA GLU A 15 -0.95 -5.92 3.57
C GLU A 15 -0.72 -7.33 4.08
N SER A 16 0.50 -7.83 3.97
CA SER A 16 0.83 -9.20 4.40
C SER A 16 0.98 -9.36 5.91
N GLY A 17 1.23 -8.27 6.63
CA GLY A 17 1.55 -8.34 8.05
C GLY A 17 2.83 -9.15 8.33
N ALA A 18 3.79 -9.15 7.40
CA ALA A 18 4.98 -9.96 7.48
C ALA A 18 5.80 -9.68 8.74
N ASP A 19 6.18 -10.75 9.43
CA ASP A 19 6.99 -10.68 10.66
C ASP A 19 8.48 -10.59 10.31
N VAL A 20 8.92 -9.41 9.91
CA VAL A 20 10.30 -9.10 9.52
C VAL A 20 10.74 -7.80 10.17
N TYR A 21 12.06 -7.58 10.24
CA TYR A 21 12.59 -6.27 10.59
C TYR A 21 12.62 -5.37 9.36
N GLU A 22 12.02 -4.21 9.51
CA GLU A 22 12.09 -3.11 8.55
C GLU A 22 13.25 -2.20 8.96
N LEU A 23 14.36 -2.29 8.21
CA LEU A 23 15.62 -1.67 8.62
C LEU A 23 15.84 -0.29 8.03
N LEU A 24 15.30 -0.02 6.85
CA LEU A 24 15.53 1.23 6.15
C LEU A 24 14.38 1.53 5.18
N ASP A 25 13.91 2.77 5.22
CA ASP A 25 13.13 3.37 4.14
C ASP A 25 14.10 3.90 3.09
N THR A 26 14.11 3.29 1.92
CA THR A 26 15.04 3.67 0.85
C THR A 26 14.68 4.99 0.18
N GLY A 27 13.46 5.47 0.35
CA GLY A 27 12.93 6.62 -0.37
C GLY A 27 12.76 6.41 -1.87
N MET A 28 12.95 5.20 -2.34
CA MET A 28 12.82 4.82 -3.75
C MET A 28 11.44 4.28 -4.05
N GLY A 29 11.01 4.38 -5.31
CA GLY A 29 9.71 3.87 -5.75
C GLY A 29 8.55 4.53 -5.03
N LYS A 30 8.64 5.83 -4.77
CA LYS A 30 7.60 6.57 -4.03
C LYS A 30 6.29 6.55 -4.77
N CYS A 31 5.27 6.10 -4.08
CA CYS A 31 3.87 6.17 -4.47
C CYS A 31 3.01 6.33 -3.22
N ARG A 32 1.71 6.22 -3.37
CA ARG A 32 0.79 6.46 -2.28
C ARG A 32 -0.42 5.54 -2.40
N MET A 33 -0.92 5.11 -1.26
CA MET A 33 -2.20 4.40 -1.17
C MET A 33 -3.32 5.42 -1.07
N CYS A 34 -4.27 5.33 -1.97
CA CYS A 34 -5.36 6.29 -2.08
C CYS A 34 -6.72 5.61 -2.09
N VAL A 35 -7.71 6.35 -1.65
CA VAL A 35 -9.11 6.10 -2.01
C VAL A 35 -9.38 6.87 -3.29
N ALA A 36 -9.91 6.20 -4.30
CA ALA A 36 -10.27 6.82 -5.56
C ALA A 36 -11.69 6.42 -5.98
N GLY A 37 -12.31 7.26 -6.76
CA GLY A 37 -13.67 7.03 -7.23
C GLY A 37 -14.11 8.09 -8.23
N PRO A 38 -15.39 8.09 -8.63
CA PRO A 38 -15.94 9.12 -9.49
C PRO A 38 -15.70 10.51 -8.90
N ARG A 39 -15.40 11.49 -9.75
CA ARG A 39 -15.09 12.85 -9.30
C ARG A 39 -16.20 13.51 -8.50
N ASN A 40 -17.45 13.16 -8.79
CA ASN A 40 -18.66 13.68 -8.12
C ASN A 40 -19.18 12.74 -7.04
N PHE A 41 -18.34 11.81 -6.58
CA PHE A 41 -18.73 10.87 -5.53
C PHE A 41 -19.08 11.60 -4.24
N VAL A 42 -20.23 11.21 -3.67
CA VAL A 42 -20.68 11.64 -2.36
C VAL A 42 -20.95 10.37 -1.53
N ASP A 43 -20.34 10.30 -0.35
CA ASP A 43 -20.52 9.15 0.52
C ASP A 43 -21.91 9.16 1.17
N ASP A 44 -22.65 8.09 0.96
CA ASP A 44 -23.92 7.83 1.63
C ASP A 44 -23.67 7.01 2.90
N GLU A 45 -23.49 7.69 4.00
CA GLU A 45 -23.20 7.06 5.30
C GLU A 45 -24.37 6.24 5.87
N SER A 46 -25.52 6.25 5.24
CA SER A 46 -26.68 5.45 5.68
C SER A 46 -26.51 3.94 5.33
N ARG A 47 -25.54 3.60 4.50
CA ARG A 47 -25.23 2.23 4.09
C ARG A 47 -23.74 1.96 4.13
N ALA A 48 -23.36 0.67 4.12
CA ALA A 48 -21.96 0.30 4.02
C ALA A 48 -21.36 0.77 2.67
N LEU A 49 -20.16 1.32 2.72
CA LEU A 49 -19.42 1.74 1.53
C LEU A 49 -18.80 0.52 0.85
N ARG A 50 -19.06 0.35 -0.44
CA ARG A 50 -18.49 -0.74 -1.23
C ARG A 50 -17.12 -0.34 -1.74
N VAL A 51 -16.09 -1.07 -1.32
CA VAL A 51 -14.68 -0.79 -1.63
C VAL A 51 -14.06 -1.95 -2.40
N ALA A 52 -13.66 -1.72 -3.62
CA ALA A 52 -12.90 -2.70 -4.39
C ALA A 52 -11.39 -2.47 -4.22
N THR A 53 -10.67 -3.54 -3.93
CA THR A 53 -9.22 -3.47 -3.70
C THR A 53 -8.57 -4.85 -3.75
N LYS A 54 -7.28 -4.90 -4.06
CA LYS A 54 -6.46 -6.07 -3.74
C LYS A 54 -5.80 -5.97 -2.36
N PHE A 55 -5.81 -4.80 -1.74
CA PHE A 55 -5.21 -4.50 -0.43
C PHE A 55 -6.27 -4.52 0.66
N VAL A 56 -6.85 -5.70 0.89
CA VAL A 56 -7.99 -5.89 1.80
C VAL A 56 -7.68 -5.46 3.23
N ASN A 57 -6.50 -5.84 3.75
CA ASN A 57 -6.11 -5.53 5.12
C ASN A 57 -5.80 -4.05 5.31
N ILE A 58 -5.16 -3.42 4.33
CA ILE A 58 -4.88 -1.98 4.35
C ILE A 58 -6.19 -1.19 4.32
N ALA A 59 -7.11 -1.54 3.42
CA ALA A 59 -8.39 -0.87 3.30
C ALA A 59 -9.23 -1.02 4.59
N ARG A 60 -9.29 -2.23 5.12
CA ARG A 60 -10.02 -2.50 6.37
C ARG A 60 -9.48 -1.67 7.52
N ALA A 61 -8.17 -1.65 7.73
CA ALA A 61 -7.53 -0.89 8.79
C ALA A 61 -7.79 0.61 8.66
N HIS A 62 -7.73 1.15 7.44
CA HIS A 62 -8.01 2.57 7.20
C HIS A 62 -9.44 2.94 7.60
N TYR A 63 -10.42 2.19 7.11
CA TYR A 63 -11.83 2.49 7.39
C TYR A 63 -12.22 2.20 8.84
N GLU A 64 -11.65 1.19 9.46
CA GLU A 64 -11.81 0.96 10.90
C GLU A 64 -11.29 2.14 11.73
N SER A 65 -10.19 2.74 11.34
CA SER A 65 -9.59 3.87 12.05
C SER A 65 -10.48 5.12 12.06
N ILE A 66 -11.35 5.27 11.07
CA ILE A 66 -12.31 6.39 10.97
C ILE A 66 -13.74 5.98 11.30
N GLY A 67 -13.96 4.74 11.71
CA GLY A 67 -15.29 4.24 12.12
C GLY A 67 -16.29 4.11 10.99
N ARG A 68 -15.84 3.88 9.77
CA ARG A 68 -16.69 3.73 8.58
C ARG A 68 -16.91 2.27 8.24
N ASP A 69 -18.17 1.84 8.20
CA ASP A 69 -18.53 0.48 7.76
C ASP A 69 -18.34 0.33 6.24
N ILE A 70 -17.70 -0.74 5.84
CA ILE A 70 -17.42 -1.05 4.44
C ILE A 70 -17.75 -2.49 4.08
N ASP A 71 -18.08 -2.70 2.82
CA ASP A 71 -18.14 -3.99 2.16
C ASP A 71 -16.94 -4.09 1.18
N ILE A 72 -16.04 -5.01 1.45
CA ILE A 72 -14.84 -5.19 0.63
C ILE A 72 -15.11 -6.19 -0.49
N ILE A 73 -14.76 -5.77 -1.70
CA ILE A 73 -14.75 -6.60 -2.90
C ILE A 73 -13.29 -6.80 -3.28
N LYS A 74 -12.78 -8.00 -3.06
CA LYS A 74 -11.38 -8.33 -3.39
C LYS A 74 -11.25 -8.57 -4.89
N LEU A 75 -10.40 -7.78 -5.54
CA LEU A 75 -10.02 -7.93 -6.94
C LEU A 75 -8.50 -8.04 -7.06
N ASN A 76 -8.03 -8.83 -8.03
CA ASN A 76 -6.60 -9.03 -8.26
C ASN A 76 -6.03 -8.18 -9.41
N GLY A 77 -6.89 -7.50 -10.17
CA GLY A 77 -6.51 -6.61 -11.26
C GLY A 77 -7.70 -5.86 -11.80
N SER A 78 -7.44 -4.88 -12.66
CA SER A 78 -8.45 -4.02 -13.28
C SER A 78 -9.40 -3.38 -12.26
N ILE A 79 -8.86 -2.98 -11.13
CA ILE A 79 -9.60 -2.47 -9.98
C ILE A 79 -10.37 -1.20 -10.33
N GLU A 80 -9.80 -0.35 -11.19
CA GLU A 80 -10.39 0.89 -11.69
C GLU A 80 -11.70 0.69 -12.45
N LEU A 81 -11.96 -0.52 -12.93
CA LEU A 81 -13.23 -0.83 -13.62
C LEU A 81 -14.39 -1.05 -12.65
N ALA A 82 -14.13 -1.37 -11.39
CA ALA A 82 -15.18 -1.71 -10.45
C ALA A 82 -16.20 -0.57 -10.22
N PRO A 83 -15.82 0.69 -10.03
CA PRO A 83 -16.78 1.78 -9.94
C PRO A 83 -17.54 2.02 -11.25
N ILE A 84 -16.87 1.86 -12.39
CA ILE A 84 -17.46 2.06 -13.71
C ILE A 84 -18.57 1.04 -13.97
N LEU A 85 -18.35 -0.21 -13.56
CA LEU A 85 -19.30 -1.31 -13.71
C LEU A 85 -20.35 -1.35 -12.59
N GLY A 86 -20.31 -0.43 -11.64
CA GLY A 86 -21.24 -0.40 -10.53
C GLY A 86 -21.00 -1.49 -9.48
N LEU A 87 -19.85 -2.16 -9.49
CA LEU A 87 -19.50 -3.19 -8.53
C LEU A 87 -19.08 -2.63 -7.19
N SER A 88 -18.52 -1.43 -7.18
CA SER A 88 -18.12 -0.72 -5.97
C SER A 88 -18.40 0.77 -6.07
N ASP A 89 -18.37 1.43 -4.94
CA ASP A 89 -18.52 2.90 -4.89
C ASP A 89 -17.18 3.58 -5.09
N VAL A 90 -16.14 3.03 -4.46
CA VAL A 90 -14.76 3.53 -4.52
C VAL A 90 -13.78 2.37 -4.62
N ILE A 91 -12.53 2.70 -4.87
CA ILE A 91 -11.42 1.75 -4.85
C ILE A 91 -10.34 2.21 -3.86
N VAL A 92 -9.57 1.26 -3.35
CA VAL A 92 -8.32 1.52 -2.64
C VAL A 92 -7.19 0.91 -3.44
N ASP A 93 -6.30 1.74 -3.94
CA ASP A 93 -5.21 1.31 -4.80
C ASP A 93 -4.01 2.24 -4.70
N ILE A 94 -2.88 1.75 -5.21
CA ILE A 94 -1.65 2.52 -5.31
C ILE A 94 -1.78 3.52 -6.46
N VAL A 95 -1.38 4.75 -6.20
CA VAL A 95 -1.32 5.81 -7.20
C VAL A 95 0.09 6.38 -7.25
N GLU A 96 0.69 6.38 -8.42
CA GLU A 96 1.96 7.04 -8.69
C GLU A 96 1.71 8.40 -9.35
N THR A 97 1.18 8.41 -10.56
CA THR A 97 0.90 9.65 -11.33
C THR A 97 -0.59 10.00 -11.41
N GLY A 98 -1.47 9.02 -11.22
CA GLY A 98 -2.92 9.20 -11.37
C GLY A 98 -3.43 9.14 -12.80
N THR A 99 -2.59 8.84 -13.78
CA THR A 99 -2.97 8.80 -15.20
C THR A 99 -4.05 7.76 -15.48
N THR A 100 -3.90 6.54 -14.96
CA THR A 100 -4.89 5.47 -15.14
C THR A 100 -6.26 5.84 -14.57
N LEU A 101 -6.28 6.50 -13.42
CA LEU A 101 -7.52 7.00 -12.82
C LEU A 101 -8.20 8.02 -13.73
N LYS A 102 -7.45 8.98 -14.24
CA LYS A 102 -7.95 10.00 -15.18
C LYS A 102 -8.54 9.40 -16.44
N GLU A 103 -7.85 8.43 -17.02
CA GLU A 103 -8.30 7.72 -18.22
C GLU A 103 -9.65 7.01 -18.03
N ASN A 104 -9.96 6.61 -16.80
CA ASN A 104 -11.20 5.95 -16.41
C ASN A 104 -12.21 6.89 -15.73
N ASN A 105 -12.04 8.21 -15.86
CA ASN A 105 -12.91 9.23 -15.25
C ASN A 105 -12.99 9.13 -13.72
N LEU A 106 -11.95 8.62 -13.09
CA LEU A 106 -11.81 8.55 -11.65
C LEU A 106 -10.85 9.63 -11.15
N ALA A 107 -10.95 9.95 -9.88
CA ALA A 107 -10.06 10.89 -9.22
C ALA A 107 -9.63 10.35 -7.85
N VAL A 108 -8.50 10.82 -7.38
CA VAL A 108 -8.06 10.61 -6.00
C VAL A 108 -9.00 11.39 -5.09
N LEU A 109 -9.69 10.68 -4.19
CA LEU A 109 -10.58 11.29 -3.19
C LEU A 109 -9.86 11.53 -1.87
N GLU A 110 -8.94 10.63 -1.51
CA GLU A 110 -8.16 10.71 -0.29
C GLU A 110 -6.83 9.99 -0.49
N GLU A 111 -5.75 10.58 0.02
CA GLU A 111 -4.43 9.95 0.12
C GLU A 111 -4.13 9.68 1.59
N PHE A 112 -3.92 8.42 1.98
CA PHE A 112 -3.83 8.09 3.40
C PHE A 112 -2.56 7.33 3.81
N MET A 113 -1.75 6.85 2.87
CA MET A 113 -0.53 6.13 3.22
C MET A 113 0.56 6.35 2.17
N PRO A 114 1.71 6.94 2.56
CA PRO A 114 2.87 7.00 1.68
C PRO A 114 3.49 5.61 1.52
N ILE A 115 3.99 5.31 0.35
CA ILE A 115 4.62 4.04 0.01
C ILE A 115 6.00 4.29 -0.58
N SER A 116 6.98 3.51 -0.14
CA SER A 116 8.32 3.46 -0.72
C SER A 116 8.92 2.08 -0.51
N ALA A 117 9.99 1.78 -1.21
CA ALA A 117 10.71 0.52 -1.04
C ALA A 117 11.44 0.50 0.32
N ARG A 118 11.33 -0.61 1.01
CA ARG A 118 11.92 -0.84 2.34
C ARG A 118 12.96 -1.95 2.28
N PHE A 119 14.08 -1.72 2.93
CA PHE A 119 15.04 -2.78 3.18
C PHE A 119 14.62 -3.58 4.42
N ILE A 120 14.45 -4.87 4.25
CA ILE A 120 13.97 -5.77 5.30
C ILE A 120 14.94 -6.91 5.56
N ALA A 121 14.89 -7.47 6.75
CA ALA A 121 15.63 -8.66 7.12
C ALA A 121 14.75 -9.64 7.88
N ASN A 122 14.99 -10.92 7.65
CA ASN A 122 14.43 -11.98 8.46
C ASN A 122 14.94 -11.82 9.90
N LYS A 123 14.07 -11.97 10.89
CA LYS A 123 14.41 -11.78 12.32
C LYS A 123 15.53 -12.70 12.78
N ALA A 124 15.54 -13.96 12.35
CA ALA A 124 16.61 -14.90 12.70
C ALA A 124 17.95 -14.48 12.07
N SER A 125 17.96 -14.08 10.81
CA SER A 125 19.18 -13.62 10.13
C SER A 125 19.72 -12.33 10.72
N TYR A 126 18.87 -11.41 11.13
CA TYR A 126 19.28 -10.19 11.81
C TYR A 126 20.02 -10.49 13.11
N LYS A 127 19.51 -11.43 13.89
CA LYS A 127 20.09 -11.83 15.17
C LYS A 127 21.47 -12.47 15.00
N PHE A 128 21.68 -13.32 14.00
CA PHE A 128 22.93 -14.05 13.76
C PHE A 128 23.94 -13.31 12.90
N LYS A 129 23.52 -12.35 12.10
CA LYS A 129 24.35 -11.61 11.13
C LYS A 129 24.31 -10.10 11.33
N TYR A 130 24.12 -9.69 12.56
CA TYR A 130 23.95 -8.28 12.92
C TYR A 130 25.07 -7.38 12.38
N ALA A 131 26.33 -7.77 12.55
CA ALA A 131 27.46 -6.97 12.10
C ALA A 131 27.49 -6.77 10.58
N GLN A 132 27.23 -7.83 9.81
CA GLN A 132 27.18 -7.77 8.35
C GLN A 132 26.00 -6.95 7.85
N LEU A 133 24.84 -7.09 8.47
CA LEU A 133 23.64 -6.32 8.12
C LEU A 133 23.79 -4.85 8.46
N THR A 134 24.44 -4.52 9.59
CA THR A 134 24.72 -3.13 9.97
C THR A 134 25.68 -2.47 8.98
N GLU A 135 26.70 -3.15 8.53
CA GLU A 135 27.63 -2.66 7.52
C GLU A 135 26.92 -2.40 6.19
N LEU A 136 26.11 -3.35 5.72
CA LEU A 136 25.33 -3.21 4.50
C LEU A 136 24.33 -2.05 4.61
N LEU A 137 23.65 -1.93 5.74
CA LEU A 137 22.71 -0.86 6.01
C LEU A 137 23.37 0.52 5.96
N ASN A 138 24.56 0.66 6.55
CA ASN A 138 25.32 1.90 6.50
C ASN A 138 25.74 2.28 5.07
N LYS A 139 26.20 1.29 4.29
CA LYS A 139 26.52 1.50 2.87
C LYS A 139 25.29 1.95 2.05
N MET A 140 24.13 1.37 2.31
CA MET A 140 22.88 1.78 1.66
C MET A 140 22.50 3.21 2.04
N LYS A 141 22.60 3.58 3.30
CA LYS A 141 22.33 4.94 3.76
C LYS A 141 23.25 5.96 3.10
N GLU A 142 24.54 5.67 2.97
CA GLU A 142 25.49 6.52 2.28
C GLU A 142 25.14 6.68 0.79
N ALA A 143 24.78 5.59 0.12
CA ALA A 143 24.38 5.61 -1.28
C ALA A 143 23.10 6.44 -1.51
N LEU A 144 22.14 6.35 -0.61
CA LEU A 144 20.87 7.08 -0.70
C LEU A 144 21.02 8.58 -0.34
N ALA A 145 22.03 8.94 0.43
CA ALA A 145 22.33 10.33 0.78
C ALA A 145 23.01 11.13 -0.36
N LYS A 146 23.48 10.44 -1.38
CA LYS A 146 24.05 11.06 -2.60
C LYS A 146 22.92 11.29 -3.64
#